data_dc26b43c4d231a39cfb06a2191fb3f44
#
_entry.id   dc26b43c4d231a39cfb06a2191fb3f44
#
_cell.length_a   1.000
_cell.length_b   1.000
_cell.length_c   1.000
_cell.angle_alpha   90.00
_cell.angle_beta   90.00
_cell.angle_gamma   90.00
#
_symmetry.space_group_name_H-M   'P 1'
#
loop_
_entity.id
_entity.type
_entity.pdbx_description
1 polymer ?
#
loop_
_entity_poly.entity_id
_entity_poly.type
_entity_poly.pdbx_seq_one_letter_code
_entity_poly.pdbx_strand_id
1 'polypeptide(L)'
;MKNKNVEIEWHPYPQEDLPMIGRYFLTIKGHYGNFVDIFRISSEKEWMRKFVVAWAELPEKYDKRKTKNVKFNWHPYPEEKPEEFGNYILTVKNKKKRNISTSHWFNNTRDFCNEDDEQVLAWAKFPEPYKEQKNE
;
A
#
# COMPACT_ATOMS: atom_id res chain seq x y z
N MET A 1 23.24 -9.56 -0.09
CA MET A 1 22.69 -8.63 -1.07
C MET A 1 21.45 -8.00 -0.61
N LYS A 2 21.43 -6.76 -0.76
CA LYS A 2 20.33 -6.04 -0.26
C LYS A 2 19.20 -5.99 -1.25
N ASN A 3 18.01 -6.14 -0.76
CA ASN A 3 16.87 -6.00 -1.62
C ASN A 3 16.78 -4.63 -2.17
N LYS A 4 16.41 -4.56 -3.41
CA LYS A 4 16.12 -3.28 -3.97
C LYS A 4 14.85 -2.77 -3.37
N ASN A 5 14.93 -1.60 -2.86
CA ASN A 5 13.72 -0.96 -2.37
C ASN A 5 12.86 -0.57 -3.54
N VAL A 6 11.59 -0.80 -3.38
CA VAL A 6 10.64 -0.34 -4.35
C VAL A 6 10.53 1.15 -4.23
N GLU A 7 10.73 1.82 -5.34
CA GLU A 7 10.63 3.27 -5.33
C GLU A 7 9.21 3.67 -5.57
N ILE A 8 8.68 4.44 -4.64
CA ILE A 8 7.35 5.01 -4.76
C ILE A 8 7.52 6.46 -5.12
N GLU A 9 6.84 6.86 -6.16
CA GLU A 9 6.91 8.26 -6.56
C GLU A 9 5.87 9.02 -5.79
N TRP A 10 6.31 9.69 -4.74
CA TRP A 10 5.42 10.49 -3.93
C TRP A 10 5.21 11.86 -4.54
N HIS A 11 3.98 12.33 -4.47
CA HIS A 11 3.61 13.66 -4.92
C HIS A 11 3.27 14.48 -3.69
N PRO A 12 4.12 15.45 -3.34
CA PRO A 12 3.85 16.21 -2.12
C PRO A 12 2.60 17.05 -2.24
N TYR A 13 1.81 17.05 -1.21
CA TYR A 13 0.58 17.79 -1.13
C TYR A 13 0.78 18.89 -0.07
N PRO A 14 0.35 20.10 -0.28
CA PRO A 14 -0.52 20.61 -1.38
C PRO A 14 0.23 21.12 -2.61
N GLN A 15 1.54 20.95 -2.69
CA GLN A 15 2.28 21.44 -3.84
C GLN A 15 1.74 20.84 -5.14
N GLU A 16 1.37 19.58 -5.10
CA GLU A 16 0.66 18.93 -6.19
C GLU A 16 -0.72 18.58 -5.71
N ASP A 17 -1.71 18.89 -6.51
CA ASP A 17 -3.10 18.65 -6.13
C ASP A 17 -3.35 17.15 -6.01
N LEU A 18 -4.34 16.82 -5.18
CA LEU A 18 -4.77 15.45 -5.09
C LEU A 18 -5.36 15.01 -6.42
N PRO A 19 -5.20 13.73 -6.75
CA PRO A 19 -5.78 13.21 -7.99
C PRO A 19 -7.29 13.20 -7.89
N MET A 20 -7.94 12.99 -9.04
CA MET A 20 -9.38 13.12 -9.10
C MET A 20 -10.09 12.03 -8.33
N ILE A 21 -10.34 10.92 -8.95
CA ILE A 21 -11.10 9.84 -8.34
C ILE A 21 -10.26 8.59 -8.38
N GLY A 22 -10.27 7.83 -7.29
CA GLY A 22 -9.55 6.59 -7.28
C GLY A 22 -8.97 6.29 -5.92
N ARG A 23 -8.25 5.20 -5.84
CA ARG A 23 -7.59 4.77 -4.62
C ARG A 23 -6.11 5.03 -4.73
N TYR A 24 -5.54 5.56 -3.68
CA TYR A 24 -4.14 5.97 -3.69
C TYR A 24 -3.51 5.71 -2.34
N PHE A 25 -2.18 5.59 -2.34
CA PHE A 25 -1.45 5.69 -1.10
C PHE A 25 -1.47 7.13 -0.64
N LEU A 26 -1.67 7.33 0.64
CA LEU A 26 -1.51 8.64 1.26
C LEU A 26 -0.52 8.53 2.40
N THR A 27 0.39 9.49 2.48
CA THR A 27 1.17 9.69 3.69
C THR A 27 0.42 10.71 4.52
N ILE A 28 0.11 10.33 5.75
CA ILE A 28 -0.75 11.10 6.62
C ILE A 28 0.00 11.42 7.89
N LYS A 29 -0.15 12.65 8.36
CA LYS A 29 0.40 13.03 9.65
C LYS A 29 -0.36 12.34 10.76
N GLY A 30 0.34 11.53 11.52
CA GLY A 30 -0.27 10.87 12.63
C GLY A 30 0.20 11.45 13.95
N HIS A 31 -0.46 11.01 14.99
CA HIS A 31 -0.12 11.47 16.33
C HIS A 31 1.29 11.06 16.71
N TYR A 32 1.71 9.89 16.26
CA TYR A 32 3.03 9.37 16.60
C TYR A 32 3.96 9.33 15.41
N GLY A 33 3.67 10.10 14.38
CA GLY A 33 4.49 10.16 13.20
C GLY A 33 3.68 9.93 11.95
N ASN A 34 4.31 10.11 10.84
CA ASN A 34 3.62 9.93 9.57
C ASN A 34 3.42 8.45 9.28
N PHE A 35 2.33 8.13 8.65
CA PHE A 35 2.08 6.74 8.27
C PHE A 35 1.45 6.71 6.88
N VAL A 36 1.44 5.53 6.28
CA VAL A 36 0.90 5.32 4.94
C VAL A 36 -0.35 4.45 5.04
N ASP A 37 -1.36 4.81 4.27
CA ASP A 37 -2.54 3.97 4.16
C ASP A 37 -3.11 4.18 2.77
N ILE A 38 -4.11 3.36 2.44
CA ILE A 38 -4.78 3.45 1.14
C ILE A 38 -6.14 4.08 1.37
N PHE A 39 -6.42 5.11 0.59
CA PHE A 39 -7.70 5.81 0.70
C PHE A 39 -8.30 5.99 -0.67
N ARG A 40 -9.62 5.97 -0.70
CA ARG A 40 -10.35 6.30 -1.91
C ARG A 40 -10.64 7.78 -1.90
N ILE A 41 -10.21 8.45 -2.95
CA ILE A 41 -10.44 9.88 -3.11
C ILE A 41 -11.57 10.06 -4.09
N SER A 42 -12.67 10.63 -3.63
CA SER A 42 -13.77 10.97 -4.51
C SER A 42 -14.04 12.45 -4.52
N SER A 43 -13.64 13.13 -3.45
CA SER A 43 -13.67 14.57 -3.38
C SER A 43 -12.72 14.97 -2.29
N GLU A 44 -12.21 16.18 -2.38
CA GLU A 44 -11.29 16.64 -1.36
C GLU A 44 -12.05 16.96 -0.10
N LYS A 45 -11.59 16.39 1.00
CA LYS A 45 -12.23 16.62 2.29
C LYS A 45 -11.33 17.48 3.14
N GLU A 46 -11.94 18.10 4.13
CA GLU A 46 -11.21 19.07 4.94
C GLU A 46 -10.03 18.42 5.67
N TRP A 47 -10.20 17.17 6.16
CA TRP A 47 -9.12 16.53 6.87
C TRP A 47 -7.92 16.29 5.95
N MET A 48 -8.17 16.14 4.67
CA MET A 48 -7.06 15.90 3.74
C MET A 48 -6.14 17.11 3.69
N ARG A 49 -6.70 18.29 3.72
CA ARG A 49 -5.88 19.48 3.72
C ARG A 49 -5.01 19.58 4.96
N LYS A 50 -5.51 19.09 6.06
CA LYS A 50 -4.80 19.20 7.32
C LYS A 50 -3.77 18.12 7.53
N PHE A 51 -4.04 16.91 7.07
CA PHE A 51 -3.23 15.76 7.48
C PHE A 51 -2.50 15.06 6.34
N VAL A 52 -2.91 15.24 5.10
CA VAL A 52 -2.23 14.57 4.00
C VAL A 52 -0.93 15.31 3.69
N VAL A 53 0.15 14.55 3.62
CA VAL A 53 1.46 15.10 3.33
C VAL A 53 1.85 14.83 1.89
N ALA A 54 1.47 13.67 1.37
CA ALA A 54 1.83 13.28 0.00
C ALA A 54 0.93 12.15 -0.42
N TRP A 55 0.85 11.94 -1.74
CA TRP A 55 0.08 10.82 -2.29
C TRP A 55 0.90 10.12 -3.36
N ALA A 56 0.52 8.89 -3.66
CA ALA A 56 1.19 8.10 -4.69
C ALA A 56 0.21 7.11 -5.25
N GLU A 57 0.48 6.69 -6.47
CA GLU A 57 -0.37 5.69 -7.12
C GLU A 57 -0.12 4.33 -6.51
N LEU A 58 -1.16 3.52 -6.49
CA LEU A 58 -1.04 2.15 -6.03
C LEU A 58 -0.21 1.35 -7.01
N PRO A 59 0.46 0.30 -6.53
CA PRO A 59 1.24 -0.54 -7.43
C PRO A 59 0.32 -1.37 -8.32
N GLU A 60 0.90 -1.94 -9.35
CA GLU A 60 0.18 -2.91 -10.14
C GLU A 60 -0.10 -4.14 -9.29
N LYS A 61 -1.22 -4.76 -9.55
CA LYS A 61 -1.60 -5.97 -8.84
C LYS A 61 -0.62 -7.08 -9.20
N TYR A 62 -0.40 -7.96 -8.23
CA TYR A 62 0.46 -9.09 -8.47
C TYR A 62 -0.11 -9.97 -9.57
N ASP A 63 0.72 -10.36 -10.49
CA ASP A 63 0.37 -11.29 -11.57
C ASP A 63 1.54 -12.23 -11.74
N LYS A 64 1.29 -13.51 -11.48
CA LYS A 64 2.35 -14.51 -11.54
C LYS A 64 3.03 -14.54 -12.89
N ARG A 65 2.31 -14.19 -13.94
CA ARG A 65 2.85 -14.24 -15.29
C ARG A 65 3.74 -13.03 -15.62
N LYS A 66 3.67 -11.98 -14.82
CA LYS A 66 4.41 -10.76 -15.07
C LYS A 66 5.44 -10.54 -13.98
N THR A 67 6.44 -11.40 -13.94
CA THR A 67 7.39 -11.32 -12.84
C THR A 67 8.57 -10.43 -13.16
N LYS A 68 8.82 -10.13 -14.42
CA LYS A 68 10.07 -9.47 -14.76
C LYS A 68 10.04 -7.97 -14.61
N ASN A 69 8.92 -7.35 -14.84
CA ASN A 69 8.86 -5.89 -14.83
C ASN A 69 8.02 -5.35 -13.69
N VAL A 70 7.89 -6.15 -12.64
CA VAL A 70 7.11 -5.73 -11.50
C VAL A 70 7.92 -4.74 -10.70
N LYS A 71 7.36 -3.58 -10.45
CA LYS A 71 8.05 -2.55 -9.69
C LYS A 71 7.76 -2.59 -8.21
N PHE A 72 6.89 -3.46 -7.79
CA PHE A 72 6.52 -3.57 -6.38
C PHE A 72 6.94 -4.94 -5.89
N ASN A 73 7.40 -5.00 -4.65
CA ASN A 73 7.99 -6.22 -4.12
C ASN A 73 6.92 -7.14 -3.57
N TRP A 74 6.18 -7.78 -4.45
CA TRP A 74 5.13 -8.72 -4.07
C TRP A 74 5.74 -10.05 -3.66
N HIS A 75 5.21 -10.62 -2.58
CA HIS A 75 5.57 -11.95 -2.11
C HIS A 75 4.40 -12.88 -2.36
N PRO A 76 4.56 -13.91 -3.17
CA PRO A 76 3.42 -14.81 -3.45
C PRO A 76 2.98 -15.53 -2.18
N TYR A 77 1.70 -15.64 -2.02
CA TYR A 77 1.09 -16.27 -0.87
C TYR A 77 0.32 -17.50 -1.33
N PRO A 78 0.35 -18.62 -0.64
CA PRO A 78 0.95 -18.85 0.68
C PRO A 78 2.40 -19.34 0.65
N GLU A 79 3.04 -19.32 -0.51
CA GLU A 79 4.41 -19.80 -0.59
C GLU A 79 5.33 -19.03 0.34
N GLU A 80 5.12 -17.74 0.46
CA GLU A 80 5.87 -16.91 1.39
C GLU A 80 4.88 -16.28 2.35
N LYS A 81 5.21 -16.32 3.63
CA LYS A 81 4.34 -15.74 4.65
C LYS A 81 5.11 -14.68 5.41
N PRO A 82 4.42 -13.64 5.87
CA PRO A 82 5.10 -12.61 6.65
C PRO A 82 5.69 -13.20 7.92
N GLU A 83 6.81 -12.66 8.33
CA GLU A 83 7.46 -13.11 9.56
C GLU A 83 7.01 -12.33 10.77
N GLU A 84 6.44 -11.16 10.56
CA GLU A 84 6.02 -10.31 11.66
C GLU A 84 4.56 -9.97 11.51
N PHE A 85 3.89 -9.79 12.63
CA PHE A 85 2.53 -9.32 12.57
C PHE A 85 2.52 -7.86 12.13
N GLY A 86 1.41 -7.45 11.57
CA GLY A 86 1.28 -6.07 11.14
C GLY A 86 0.34 -5.96 9.97
N ASN A 87 0.29 -4.78 9.42
CA ASN A 87 -0.52 -4.47 8.25
C ASN A 87 0.27 -4.69 6.98
N TYR A 88 -0.39 -5.27 6.01
CA TYR A 88 0.23 -5.52 4.71
C TYR A 88 -0.72 -5.17 3.60
N ILE A 89 -0.16 -4.87 2.44
CA ILE A 89 -0.92 -4.68 1.21
C ILE A 89 -1.07 -6.04 0.57
N LEU A 90 -2.26 -6.33 0.08
CA LEU A 90 -2.54 -7.62 -0.53
C LEU A 90 -3.02 -7.44 -1.96
N THR A 91 -2.69 -8.40 -2.80
CA THR A 91 -3.45 -8.63 -4.02
C THR A 91 -4.38 -9.79 -3.71
N VAL A 92 -5.67 -9.55 -3.82
CA VAL A 92 -6.68 -10.57 -3.55
C VAL A 92 -7.47 -10.84 -4.81
N LYS A 93 -7.95 -12.06 -4.92
CA LYS A 93 -8.79 -12.46 -6.02
C LYS A 93 -10.18 -12.74 -5.49
N ASN A 94 -11.17 -12.12 -6.09
CA ASN A 94 -12.55 -12.34 -5.76
C ASN A 94 -13.27 -12.68 -7.05
N LYS A 95 -13.70 -13.93 -7.17
CA LYS A 95 -14.28 -14.43 -8.41
C LYS A 95 -13.27 -14.27 -9.53
N LYS A 96 -13.52 -13.38 -10.48
CA LYS A 96 -12.62 -13.24 -11.61
C LYS A 96 -11.75 -11.99 -11.55
N LYS A 97 -11.88 -11.23 -10.50
CA LYS A 97 -11.17 -9.95 -10.42
C LYS A 97 -10.10 -9.98 -9.37
N ARG A 98 -9.02 -9.29 -9.66
CA ARG A 98 -7.97 -9.04 -8.70
C ARG A 98 -8.09 -7.62 -8.20
N ASN A 99 -7.88 -7.45 -6.92
CA ASN A 99 -7.97 -6.14 -6.31
C ASN A 99 -6.84 -5.96 -5.32
N ILE A 100 -6.48 -4.69 -5.11
CA ILE A 100 -5.55 -4.34 -4.05
C ILE A 100 -6.36 -4.15 -2.78
N SER A 101 -5.89 -4.74 -1.71
CA SER A 101 -6.56 -4.65 -0.42
C SER A 101 -5.50 -4.53 0.66
N THR A 102 -5.93 -4.42 1.90
CA THR A 102 -5.03 -4.41 3.04
C THR A 102 -5.57 -5.36 4.09
N SER A 103 -4.69 -5.89 4.91
CA SER A 103 -5.12 -6.73 5.99
C SER A 103 -4.02 -6.85 7.02
N HIS A 104 -4.41 -7.31 8.21
CA HIS A 104 -3.48 -7.62 9.28
C HIS A 104 -3.02 -9.06 9.15
N TRP A 105 -1.76 -9.27 9.48
CA TRP A 105 -1.22 -10.61 9.65
C TRP A 105 -1.05 -10.85 11.14
N PHE A 106 -1.56 -11.99 11.61
CA PHE A 106 -1.46 -12.37 13.01
C PHE A 106 -0.58 -13.60 13.11
N ASN A 107 0.45 -13.51 13.95
CA ASN A 107 1.38 -14.62 14.09
C ASN A 107 0.72 -15.85 14.69
N ASN A 108 -0.22 -15.65 15.60
CA ASN A 108 -0.83 -16.81 16.26
C ASN A 108 -1.76 -17.58 15.34
N THR A 109 -2.44 -16.93 14.43
CA THR A 109 -3.25 -17.65 13.44
C THR A 109 -2.48 -17.97 12.18
N ARG A 110 -1.41 -17.20 11.93
CA ARG A 110 -0.60 -17.35 10.74
C ARG A 110 -1.42 -17.21 9.48
N ASP A 111 -2.26 -16.22 9.48
CA ASP A 111 -3.15 -15.99 8.35
C ASP A 111 -3.51 -14.54 8.28
N PHE A 112 -4.01 -14.14 7.12
CA PHE A 112 -4.52 -12.80 6.92
C PHE A 112 -6.00 -12.76 7.28
N CYS A 113 -6.41 -11.60 7.76
CA CYS A 113 -7.81 -11.36 8.07
C CYS A 113 -8.47 -10.82 6.81
N ASN A 114 -9.12 -11.66 6.06
CA ASN A 114 -9.75 -11.24 4.82
C ASN A 114 -11.13 -11.89 4.71
N GLU A 115 -11.87 -11.45 3.73
CA GLU A 115 -13.24 -11.93 3.58
C GLU A 115 -13.27 -13.34 3.05
N ASP A 116 -14.36 -14.03 3.33
CA ASP A 116 -14.45 -15.47 3.06
C ASP A 116 -14.28 -15.80 1.59
N ASP A 117 -14.77 -14.94 0.71
CA ASP A 117 -14.71 -15.25 -0.71
C ASP A 117 -13.51 -14.66 -1.39
N GLU A 118 -12.55 -14.16 -0.62
CA GLU A 118 -11.33 -13.60 -1.17
C GLU A 118 -10.19 -14.58 -1.01
N GLN A 119 -9.38 -14.67 -2.05
CA GLN A 119 -8.17 -15.47 -2.02
C GLN A 119 -6.97 -14.54 -2.08
N VAL A 120 -6.10 -14.62 -1.09
CA VAL A 120 -4.89 -13.82 -1.09
C VAL A 120 -3.91 -14.45 -2.06
N LEU A 121 -3.46 -13.66 -3.02
CA LEU A 121 -2.48 -14.12 -4.00
C LEU A 121 -1.07 -13.69 -3.64
N ALA A 122 -0.92 -12.53 -3.04
CA ALA A 122 0.40 -12.01 -2.72
C ALA A 122 0.25 -10.91 -1.68
N TRP A 123 1.34 -10.62 -1.01
CA TRP A 123 1.37 -9.56 0.00
C TRP A 123 2.65 -8.76 -0.16
N ALA A 124 2.65 -7.56 0.39
CA ALA A 124 3.82 -6.72 0.39
C ALA A 124 3.73 -5.74 1.55
N LYS A 125 4.86 -5.22 1.94
CA LYS A 125 4.90 -4.21 2.98
C LYS A 125 4.44 -2.88 2.41
N PHE A 126 3.87 -2.05 3.27
CA PHE A 126 3.59 -0.68 2.88
C PHE A 126 4.89 0.04 2.59
N PRO A 127 4.87 0.99 1.66
CA PRO A 127 6.05 1.83 1.46
C PRO A 127 6.29 2.71 2.67
N GLU A 128 7.49 3.20 2.78
CA GLU A 128 7.77 4.15 3.85
C GLU A 128 7.08 5.46 3.55
N PRO A 129 6.67 6.17 4.60
CA PRO A 129 6.00 7.45 4.38
C PRO A 129 6.91 8.44 3.68
N TYR A 130 6.28 9.34 2.97
CA TYR A 130 7.00 10.44 2.36
C TYR A 130 7.68 11.28 3.44
N LYS A 131 8.91 11.66 3.17
CA LYS A 131 9.65 12.53 4.07
C LYS A 131 9.99 13.79 3.34
N GLU A 132 9.62 14.90 3.93
CA GLU A 132 9.97 16.18 3.36
C GLU A 132 11.47 16.37 3.48
N GLN A 133 12.05 16.85 2.40
CA GLN A 133 13.46 17.18 2.46
C GLN A 133 13.62 18.53 3.11
N LYS A 134 14.53 18.58 4.04
CA LYS A 134 14.81 19.84 4.69
C LYS A 134 16.04 20.45 4.05
N ASN A 135 15.91 21.71 3.69
CA ASN A 135 17.04 22.43 3.15
C ASN A 135 17.85 22.97 4.31
N GLU A 136 19.12 22.67 4.28
CA GLU A 136 20.00 23.12 5.34
C GLU A 136 20.75 24.35 4.96
#